data_68f6c0449b3f61c8a5b8d86d38218f4f
#
_entry.id   68f6c0449b3f61c8a5b8d86d38218f4f
#
_cell.length_a   1.000
_cell.length_b   1.000
_cell.length_c   1.000
_cell.angle_alpha   90.00
_cell.angle_beta   90.00
_cell.angle_gamma   90.00
#
_symmetry.space_group_name_H-M   'P 1'
#
loop_
_entity.id
_entity.type
_entity.pdbx_description
1 polymer ?
#
loop_
_entity_poly.entity_id
_entity_poly.type
_entity_poly.pdbx_seq_one_letter_code
_entity_poly.pdbx_strand_id
1 'polypeptide(L)'
;MNKKQIRKHHLELRMQLSTSDLDIFSNKINSKIIDLIEKINPNSSVGLFYPYKNEVDVLRISDDLINKNIKCSLPKVISKGSSLKYFEYNPHSPNLEKGFGGIMEPKGEKTLDPDIIIASCSAFNGKGFRVGLSLIHI
;
A
#
# COMPACT_ATOMS: atom_id res chain seq x y z
N MET A 1 -8.96 -17.46 17.36
CA MET A 1 -8.46 -17.61 15.98
C MET A 1 -6.97 -17.33 15.89
N ASN A 2 -6.23 -18.13 15.12
CA ASN A 2 -4.84 -17.84 14.81
C ASN A 2 -4.75 -16.81 13.64
N LYS A 3 -3.55 -16.32 13.36
CA LYS A 3 -3.33 -15.33 12.30
C LYS A 3 -3.81 -15.79 10.92
N LYS A 4 -3.63 -17.07 10.60
CA LYS A 4 -4.06 -17.65 9.32
C LYS A 4 -5.59 -17.62 9.18
N GLN A 5 -6.30 -17.97 10.23
CA GLN A 5 -7.77 -17.96 10.24
C GLN A 5 -8.32 -16.53 10.17
N ILE A 6 -7.73 -15.61 10.92
CA ILE A 6 -8.10 -14.18 10.89
C ILE A 6 -7.91 -13.63 9.48
N ARG A 7 -6.77 -13.89 8.88
CA ARG A 7 -6.46 -13.43 7.52
C ARG A 7 -7.46 -13.96 6.50
N LYS A 8 -7.75 -15.25 6.54
CA LYS A 8 -8.70 -15.89 5.64
C LYS A 8 -10.10 -15.30 5.79
N HIS A 9 -10.58 -15.19 7.03
CA HIS A 9 -11.91 -14.65 7.30
C HIS A 9 -12.08 -13.22 6.77
N HIS A 10 -11.14 -12.33 7.08
CA HIS A 10 -11.23 -10.94 6.65
C HIS A 10 -10.98 -10.76 5.16
N LEU A 11 -10.17 -11.62 4.54
CA LEU A 11 -10.01 -11.61 3.09
C LEU A 11 -11.31 -11.99 2.39
N GLU A 12 -12.00 -13.01 2.89
CA GLU A 12 -13.31 -13.42 2.35
C GLU A 12 -14.33 -12.28 2.44
N LEU A 13 -14.40 -11.60 3.58
CA LEU A 13 -15.28 -10.44 3.76
C LEU A 13 -14.91 -9.31 2.77
N ARG A 14 -13.64 -9.02 2.61
CA ARG A 14 -13.17 -7.97 1.70
C ARG A 14 -13.49 -8.30 0.24
N MET A 15 -13.36 -9.56 -0.16
CA MET A 15 -13.68 -9.99 -1.52
C MET A 15 -15.18 -9.93 -1.86
N GLN A 16 -16.04 -9.83 -0.85
CA GLN A 16 -17.48 -9.65 -1.04
C GLN A 16 -17.88 -8.21 -1.35
N LEU A 17 -16.97 -7.24 -1.18
CA LEU A 17 -17.24 -5.84 -1.48
C LEU A 17 -17.48 -5.65 -2.98
N SER A 18 -18.51 -4.88 -3.32
CA SER A 18 -18.76 -4.48 -4.70
C SER A 18 -17.73 -3.45 -5.15
N THR A 19 -17.59 -3.26 -6.47
CA THR A 19 -16.74 -2.20 -7.01
C THR A 19 -17.15 -0.83 -6.49
N SER A 20 -18.45 -0.58 -6.38
CA SER A 20 -19.00 0.67 -5.85
C SER A 20 -18.62 0.87 -4.37
N ASP A 21 -18.76 -0.17 -3.54
CA ASP A 21 -18.38 -0.10 -2.12
C ASP A 21 -16.89 0.16 -1.97
N LEU A 22 -16.07 -0.53 -2.77
CA LEU A 22 -14.63 -0.38 -2.73
C LEU A 22 -14.20 1.05 -3.10
N ASP A 23 -14.86 1.66 -4.10
CA ASP A 23 -14.62 3.06 -4.47
C ASP A 23 -14.94 4.02 -3.33
N ILE A 24 -16.10 3.83 -2.69
CA ILE A 24 -16.53 4.68 -1.58
C ILE A 24 -15.56 4.58 -0.42
N PHE A 25 -15.20 3.37 -0.01
CA PHE A 25 -14.27 3.15 1.11
C PHE A 25 -12.87 3.65 0.78
N SER A 26 -12.38 3.41 -0.43
CA SER A 26 -11.06 3.89 -0.85
C SER A 26 -10.99 5.41 -0.81
N ASN A 27 -12.00 6.10 -1.30
CA ASN A 27 -12.04 7.56 -1.28
C ASN A 27 -12.05 8.12 0.13
N LYS A 28 -12.83 7.53 1.04
CA LYS A 28 -12.88 7.95 2.45
C LYS A 28 -11.55 7.75 3.16
N ILE A 29 -10.95 6.58 2.99
CA ILE A 29 -9.68 6.24 3.63
C ILE A 29 -8.56 7.11 3.06
N ASN A 30 -8.51 7.29 1.76
CA ASN A 30 -7.50 8.11 1.10
C ASN A 30 -7.55 9.57 1.55
N SER A 31 -8.73 10.13 1.70
CA SER A 31 -8.91 11.49 2.23
C SER A 31 -8.29 11.63 3.64
N LYS A 32 -8.52 10.64 4.50
CA LYS A 32 -7.94 10.63 5.85
C LYS A 32 -6.42 10.45 5.82
N ILE A 33 -5.91 9.64 4.90
CA ILE A 33 -4.46 9.43 4.74
C ILE A 33 -3.78 10.73 4.34
N ILE A 34 -4.33 11.47 3.38
CA ILE A 34 -3.76 12.77 2.95
C ILE A 34 -3.72 13.74 4.12
N ASP A 35 -4.82 13.87 4.86
CA ASP A 35 -4.87 14.75 6.02
C ASP A 35 -3.83 14.38 7.08
N LEU A 36 -3.66 13.09 7.32
CA LEU A 36 -2.69 12.60 8.30
C LEU A 36 -1.25 12.87 7.85
N ILE A 37 -0.94 12.66 6.59
CA ILE A 37 0.40 12.95 6.04
C ILE A 37 0.74 14.44 6.21
N GLU A 38 -0.19 15.32 5.91
CA GLU A 38 0.00 16.76 6.07
C GLU A 38 0.26 17.16 7.52
N LYS A 39 -0.43 16.49 8.47
CA LYS A 39 -0.24 16.75 9.91
C LYS A 39 1.09 16.23 10.42
N ILE A 40 1.55 15.08 9.94
CA ILE A 40 2.80 14.47 10.40
C ILE A 40 3.99 15.22 9.84
N ASN A 41 4.09 15.34 8.53
CA ASN A 41 5.20 16.01 7.86
C ASN A 41 4.82 16.30 6.40
N PRO A 42 4.50 17.58 6.06
CA PRO A 42 4.13 17.94 4.69
C PRO A 42 5.26 17.81 3.67
N ASN A 43 6.51 17.62 4.12
CA ASN A 43 7.67 17.44 3.25
C ASN A 43 8.19 16.01 3.22
N SER A 44 7.42 15.07 3.76
CA SER A 44 7.83 13.66 3.80
C SER A 44 7.72 12.99 2.44
N SER A 45 8.48 11.90 2.26
CA SER A 45 8.25 10.94 1.19
C SER A 45 7.36 9.82 1.71
N VAL A 46 6.50 9.28 0.84
CA VAL A 46 5.47 8.31 1.24
C VAL A 46 5.62 7.03 0.44
N GLY A 47 5.75 5.92 1.14
CA GLY A 47 5.68 4.58 0.56
C GLY A 47 4.23 4.12 0.51
N LEU A 48 3.78 3.76 -0.69
CA LEU A 48 2.45 3.23 -0.93
C LEU A 48 2.54 1.72 -1.18
N PHE A 49 1.42 1.08 -1.46
CA PHE A 49 1.40 -0.31 -1.91
C PHE A 49 0.53 -0.43 -3.16
N TYR A 50 0.81 -1.42 -4.00
CA TYR A 50 -0.04 -1.73 -5.13
C TYR A 50 -1.23 -2.56 -4.64
N PRO A 51 -2.49 -2.13 -4.88
CA PRO A 51 -3.66 -2.83 -4.35
C PRO A 51 -3.77 -4.26 -4.90
N TYR A 52 -4.13 -5.17 -4.01
CA TYR A 52 -4.29 -6.58 -4.33
C TYR A 52 -5.53 -7.13 -3.64
N LYS A 53 -6.35 -7.91 -4.35
CA LYS A 53 -7.56 -8.56 -3.79
C LYS A 53 -8.45 -7.60 -2.99
N ASN A 54 -8.99 -6.60 -3.65
CA ASN A 54 -9.88 -5.59 -3.06
C ASN A 54 -9.28 -4.79 -1.91
N GLU A 55 -7.98 -4.64 -1.86
CA GLU A 55 -7.36 -3.68 -0.94
C GLU A 55 -7.75 -2.24 -1.31
N VAL A 56 -7.67 -1.35 -0.33
CA VAL A 56 -7.86 0.09 -0.58
C VAL A 56 -6.92 0.54 -1.69
N ASP A 57 -7.45 1.26 -2.66
CA ASP A 57 -6.64 1.78 -3.77
C ASP A 57 -5.95 3.07 -3.36
N VAL A 58 -4.83 2.92 -2.64
CA VAL A 58 -4.05 4.07 -2.17
C VAL A 58 -3.28 4.77 -3.30
N LEU A 59 -3.14 4.15 -4.47
CA LEU A 59 -2.47 4.80 -5.59
C LEU A 59 -3.23 6.02 -6.10
N ARG A 60 -4.51 6.13 -5.79
CA ARG A 60 -5.34 7.29 -6.16
C ARG A 60 -4.84 8.59 -5.55
N ILE A 61 -4.11 8.54 -4.42
CA ILE A 61 -3.58 9.74 -3.78
C ILE A 61 -2.26 10.21 -4.37
N SER A 62 -1.62 9.41 -5.23
CA SER A 62 -0.28 9.73 -5.73
C SER A 62 -0.23 11.02 -6.53
N ASP A 63 -1.24 11.33 -7.33
CA ASP A 63 -1.31 12.60 -8.05
C ASP A 63 -1.36 13.81 -7.10
N ASP A 64 -2.21 13.74 -6.08
CA ASP A 64 -2.34 14.81 -5.09
C ASP A 64 -1.04 15.01 -4.32
N LEU A 65 -0.38 13.92 -3.93
CA LEU A 65 0.89 13.99 -3.20
C LEU A 65 1.99 14.62 -4.06
N ILE A 66 2.10 14.21 -5.32
CA ILE A 66 3.10 14.75 -6.24
C ILE A 66 2.85 16.23 -6.51
N ASN A 67 1.61 16.65 -6.66
CA ASN A 67 1.26 18.07 -6.83
C ASN A 67 1.61 18.90 -5.59
N LYS A 68 1.76 18.28 -4.43
CA LYS A 68 2.22 18.91 -3.19
C LYS A 68 3.73 18.75 -2.96
N ASN A 69 4.47 18.31 -3.97
CA ASN A 69 5.91 18.02 -3.92
C ASN A 69 6.28 16.91 -2.91
N ILE A 70 5.36 15.98 -2.68
CA ILE A 70 5.59 14.79 -1.86
C ILE A 70 5.91 13.63 -2.79
N LYS A 71 7.09 13.06 -2.65
CA LYS A 71 7.49 11.91 -3.48
C LYS A 71 6.82 10.64 -3.01
N CYS A 72 6.40 9.83 -3.97
CA CYS A 72 5.81 8.52 -3.73
C CYS A 72 6.76 7.40 -4.13
N SER A 73 6.65 6.28 -3.44
CA SER A 73 7.41 5.07 -3.74
C SER A 73 6.54 3.83 -3.61
N LEU A 74 6.98 2.75 -4.24
CA LEU A 74 6.35 1.44 -4.14
C LEU A 74 7.40 0.39 -3.77
N PRO A 75 7.01 -0.64 -3.01
CA PRO A 75 7.92 -1.69 -2.60
C PRO A 75 8.19 -2.69 -3.72
N LYS A 76 9.41 -3.21 -3.73
CA LYS A 76 9.82 -4.31 -4.58
C LYS A 76 10.44 -5.41 -3.73
N VAL A 77 10.05 -6.64 -4.01
CA VAL A 77 10.69 -7.81 -3.40
C VAL A 77 11.99 -8.09 -4.13
N ILE A 78 13.11 -7.86 -3.46
CA ILE A 78 14.43 -8.09 -4.05
C ILE A 78 14.76 -9.57 -4.02
N SER A 79 14.50 -10.22 -2.89
CA SER A 79 14.65 -11.66 -2.74
C SER A 79 13.66 -12.18 -1.73
N LYS A 80 13.25 -13.45 -1.90
CA LYS A 80 12.29 -14.10 -1.01
C LYS A 80 12.82 -14.11 0.43
N GLY A 81 11.99 -13.64 1.37
CA GLY A 81 12.34 -13.61 2.80
C GLY A 81 13.20 -12.44 3.21
N SER A 82 13.59 -11.55 2.30
CA SER A 82 14.34 -10.35 2.62
C SER A 82 13.42 -9.15 2.82
N SER A 83 13.99 -8.05 3.32
CA SER A 83 13.29 -6.79 3.45
C SER A 83 12.87 -6.25 2.10
N LEU A 84 11.75 -5.55 2.08
CA LEU A 84 11.30 -4.82 0.90
C LEU A 84 12.21 -3.63 0.66
N LYS A 85 12.42 -3.31 -0.62
CA LYS A 85 13.11 -2.10 -1.03
C LYS A 85 12.14 -1.21 -1.78
N TYR A 86 12.12 0.07 -1.47
CA TYR A 86 11.22 1.02 -2.09
C TYR A 86 11.91 1.76 -3.24
N PHE A 87 11.15 1.96 -4.30
CA PHE A 87 11.61 2.69 -5.49
C PHE A 87 10.62 3.78 -5.84
N GLU A 88 11.13 4.89 -6.36
CA GLU A 88 10.31 6.04 -6.72
C GLU A 88 9.21 5.65 -7.69
N TYR A 89 8.00 6.15 -7.45
CA TYR A 89 6.82 5.90 -8.26
C TYR A 89 6.22 7.23 -8.72
N ASN A 90 6.03 7.37 -10.03
CA ASN A 90 5.34 8.49 -10.62
C ASN A 90 4.12 7.98 -11.37
N PRO A 91 2.89 8.38 -10.99
CA PRO A 91 1.67 7.91 -11.65
C PRO A 91 1.57 8.31 -13.12
N HIS A 92 2.25 9.39 -13.53
CA HIS A 92 2.27 9.86 -14.92
C HIS A 92 3.25 9.10 -15.80
N SER A 93 4.20 8.41 -15.20
CA SER A 93 5.17 7.58 -15.89
C SER A 93 5.44 6.32 -15.07
N PRO A 94 4.42 5.48 -14.88
CA PRO A 94 4.57 4.28 -14.06
C PRO A 94 5.46 3.27 -14.78
N ASN A 95 6.58 2.94 -14.19
CA ASN A 95 7.52 1.96 -14.72
C ASN A 95 7.41 0.68 -13.87
N LEU A 96 6.36 -0.09 -14.16
CA LEU A 96 5.97 -1.24 -13.37
C LEU A 96 6.10 -2.54 -14.15
N GLU A 97 6.31 -3.63 -13.43
CA GLU A 97 6.31 -4.99 -13.96
C GLU A 97 5.64 -5.93 -12.96
N LYS A 98 5.23 -7.11 -13.42
CA LYS A 98 4.71 -8.14 -12.53
C LYS A 98 5.82 -8.66 -11.63
N GLY A 99 5.61 -8.56 -10.32
CA GLY A 99 6.52 -9.06 -9.33
C GLY A 99 6.05 -10.35 -8.70
N PHE A 100 6.52 -10.59 -7.50
CA PHE A 100 6.20 -11.76 -6.72
C PHE A 100 4.70 -11.83 -6.42
N GLY A 101 4.11 -13.01 -6.59
CA GLY A 101 2.66 -13.21 -6.37
C GLY A 101 1.77 -12.52 -7.39
N GLY A 102 2.30 -12.01 -8.49
CA GLY A 102 1.55 -11.29 -9.52
C GLY A 102 1.23 -9.85 -9.17
N ILE A 103 1.75 -9.35 -8.06
CA ILE A 103 1.57 -7.95 -7.64
C ILE A 103 2.51 -7.08 -8.45
N MET A 104 1.99 -5.98 -9.01
CA MET A 104 2.81 -5.04 -9.76
C MET A 104 3.82 -4.36 -8.85
N GLU A 105 5.03 -4.20 -9.33
CA GLU A 105 6.11 -3.57 -8.58
C GLU A 105 6.97 -2.70 -9.53
N PRO A 106 7.71 -1.71 -8.98
CA PRO A 106 8.60 -0.89 -9.79
C PRO A 106 9.73 -1.71 -10.39
N LYS A 107 10.20 -1.31 -11.58
CA LYS A 107 11.32 -1.99 -12.25
C LYS A 107 12.67 -1.76 -11.57
N GLY A 108 12.71 -0.89 -10.57
CA GLY A 108 13.90 -0.74 -9.74
C GLY A 108 14.94 0.24 -10.26
N GLU A 109 14.51 1.32 -10.89
CA GLU A 109 15.43 2.32 -11.46
C GLU A 109 16.00 3.29 -10.42
N LYS A 110 15.15 3.78 -9.50
CA LYS A 110 15.55 4.79 -8.52
C LYS A 110 15.02 4.46 -7.14
N THR A 111 15.92 4.19 -6.21
CA THR A 111 15.55 3.91 -4.81
C THR A 111 15.07 5.17 -4.10
N LEU A 112 14.14 5.00 -3.19
CA LEU A 112 13.61 6.06 -2.36
C LEU A 112 13.18 5.46 -1.02
N ASP A 113 13.91 5.74 0.05
CA ASP A 113 13.52 5.32 1.38
C ASP A 113 12.40 6.22 1.90
N PRO A 114 11.19 5.71 2.10
CA PRO A 114 10.09 6.56 2.52
C PRO A 114 10.19 6.94 3.99
N ASP A 115 9.76 8.17 4.29
CA ASP A 115 9.64 8.66 5.67
C ASP A 115 8.37 8.10 6.33
N ILE A 116 7.31 7.92 5.53
CA ILE A 116 6.03 7.37 5.97
C ILE A 116 5.68 6.18 5.08
N ILE A 117 5.28 5.08 5.67
CA ILE A 117 4.85 3.89 4.93
C ILE A 117 3.36 3.67 5.18
N ILE A 118 2.59 3.59 4.11
CA ILE A 118 1.20 3.17 4.15
C ILE A 118 1.18 1.66 3.89
N ALA A 119 0.78 0.90 4.89
CA ALA A 119 0.77 -0.56 4.82
C ALA A 119 -0.66 -1.09 4.85
N SER A 120 -0.96 -2.05 3.97
CA SER A 120 -2.25 -2.72 4.00
C SER A 120 -2.31 -3.74 5.14
N CYS A 121 -3.51 -4.04 5.61
CA CYS A 121 -3.73 -5.13 6.55
C CYS A 121 -5.12 -5.72 6.36
N SER A 122 -5.28 -6.98 6.76
CA SER A 122 -6.59 -7.64 6.77
C SER A 122 -7.34 -7.37 8.07
N ALA A 123 -6.61 -7.21 9.16
CA ALA A 123 -7.17 -6.91 10.48
C ALA A 123 -6.12 -6.20 11.34
N PHE A 124 -6.57 -5.48 12.34
CA PHE A 124 -5.70 -4.81 13.31
C PHE A 124 -6.39 -4.77 14.67
N ASN A 125 -5.63 -4.43 15.71
CA ASN A 125 -6.19 -4.23 17.06
C ASN A 125 -5.79 -2.87 17.63
N GLY A 126 -6.34 -2.51 18.78
CA GLY A 126 -6.07 -1.23 19.44
C GLY A 126 -4.62 -1.05 19.93
N LYS A 127 -3.82 -2.10 19.95
CA LYS A 127 -2.41 -2.06 20.34
C LYS A 127 -1.45 -1.82 19.17
N GLY A 128 -1.98 -1.70 17.95
CA GLY A 128 -1.18 -1.47 16.76
C GLY A 128 -0.65 -2.73 16.08
N PHE A 129 -1.02 -3.92 16.54
CA PHE A 129 -0.70 -5.15 15.84
C PHE A 129 -1.60 -5.32 14.62
N ARG A 130 -1.03 -5.81 13.53
CA ARG A 130 -1.77 -6.02 12.28
C ARG A 130 -1.55 -7.41 11.71
N VAL A 131 -2.54 -7.90 10.99
CA VAL A 131 -2.45 -9.11 10.18
C VAL A 131 -2.58 -8.68 8.73
N GLY A 132 -1.50 -8.77 7.98
CA GLY A 132 -1.48 -8.44 6.56
C GLY A 132 -1.47 -9.68 5.68
N LEU A 133 -1.29 -9.46 4.37
CA LEU A 133 -0.84 -10.51 3.47
C LEU A 133 0.50 -10.99 4.01
N SER A 134 0.69 -12.31 4.02
CA SER A 134 1.91 -12.88 4.59
C SER A 134 3.13 -12.57 3.71
N LEU A 135 3.65 -11.35 3.81
CA LEU A 135 4.79 -10.90 3.02
C LEU A 135 6.07 -11.70 3.30
N ILE A 136 6.12 -12.38 4.43
CA ILE A 136 7.22 -13.30 4.73
C ILE A 136 7.27 -14.48 3.76
N HIS A 137 6.18 -14.75 3.07
CA HIS A 137 6.08 -15.80 2.07
C HIS A 137 6.25 -15.25 0.64
N ILE A 138 6.48 -13.98 0.54
CA ILE A 138 6.72 -13.29 -0.72
C ILE A 138 8.21 -13.14 -0.99
#